data_53a7b419baa696bb4e08a2058a7b6e2c
#
_entry.id   53a7b419baa696bb4e08a2058a7b6e2c
#
_cell.length_a   1.000
_cell.length_b   1.000
_cell.length_c   1.000
_cell.angle_alpha   90.00
_cell.angle_beta   90.00
_cell.angle_gamma   90.00
#
_symmetry.space_group_name_H-M   'P 1'
#
loop_
_entity.id
_entity.type
_entity.pdbx_description
1 polymer ?
#
loop_
_entity_poly.entity_id
_entity_poly.type
_entity_poly.pdbx_seq_one_letter_code
_entity_poly.pdbx_strand_id
1 'polypeptide(L)'
;MKTTKILILCFGLFAVLYSCTKTENTITPVQFPKDLSINEFNFPEDSTTIYNWLENQDTTKIVSHAWGIWAGLTEPTNQKYNGQDLLVFETWMGVQELAAMSAQGIVAKDDETRNQRTSLSVPKQFLHGHLLTNGTKPIDTNFVVLETVSYDPSAANFVTLNQLFNKSKLQSYSIKDGIGKVPEFPNTSITTKPTYYAGVPDNNGLIRVPVWESPNPAKAYKYTQWQKWAYADVNNKQKPNKSLVPVTSSNPSQSEIENATCNVSDFINYKIDRVGADYLNSHQDVGTTPSRQFIEGDYVLLVAMHVTTKEFKNWTWQTYFWSPDPSNPPSPSSKFEAGLRPKELKGAASHYAVSTAYAMVWPNQPVTGGSDKGTRPIIAFNPYLEGGFGPQVFSLPNKFNPNFVYGMQTNCMSCHALSTFSGKNGYTTDQYIDMDDTSLFKNDVKLDFTWSVQGNINQDK
;
A
#
# COMPACT_ATOMS: atom_id res chain seq x y z
N MET A 1 -77.72 4.72 50.13
CA MET A 1 -76.28 4.86 50.15
C MET A 1 -75.70 3.75 49.27
N LYS A 2 -75.28 4.08 48.04
CA LYS A 2 -74.64 3.12 47.12
C LYS A 2 -73.27 3.67 46.84
N THR A 3 -72.22 2.98 47.30
CA THR A 3 -70.82 3.29 47.06
C THR A 3 -70.38 2.67 45.71
N THR A 4 -70.12 3.52 44.78
CA THR A 4 -69.55 3.12 43.43
C THR A 4 -68.05 2.98 43.55
N LYS A 5 -67.49 1.78 43.31
CA LYS A 5 -66.08 1.53 43.27
C LYS A 5 -65.60 1.84 41.83
N ILE A 6 -64.72 2.83 41.68
CA ILE A 6 -64.05 3.14 40.44
C ILE A 6 -62.83 2.21 40.30
N LEU A 7 -62.82 1.37 39.26
CA LEU A 7 -61.77 0.50 38.95
C LEU A 7 -60.78 1.26 37.95
N ILE A 8 -59.62 1.67 38.45
CA ILE A 8 -58.60 2.31 37.61
C ILE A 8 -57.82 1.20 36.95
N LEU A 9 -57.99 1.04 35.63
CA LEU A 9 -57.28 0.13 34.82
C LEU A 9 -55.97 0.83 34.35
N CYS A 10 -54.83 0.51 34.99
CA CYS A 10 -53.54 0.95 34.54
C CYS A 10 -53.11 0.14 33.30
N PHE A 11 -53.28 0.71 32.13
CA PHE A 11 -52.66 0.22 30.91
C PHE A 11 -51.18 0.60 30.94
N GLY A 12 -50.33 -0.34 31.37
CA GLY A 12 -48.90 -0.22 31.24
C GLY A 12 -48.51 -0.33 29.77
N LEU A 13 -48.20 0.80 29.15
CA LEU A 13 -47.59 0.86 27.83
C LEU A 13 -46.12 0.40 27.96
N PHE A 14 -45.86 -0.89 27.70
CA PHE A 14 -44.51 -1.37 27.46
C PHE A 14 -44.07 -0.81 26.11
N ALA A 15 -43.46 0.38 26.12
CA ALA A 15 -42.64 0.85 25.03
C ALA A 15 -41.34 0.02 25.04
N VAL A 16 -41.33 -1.07 24.28
CA VAL A 16 -40.10 -1.77 23.93
C VAL A 16 -39.32 -0.82 23.02
N LEU A 17 -38.47 -0.01 23.63
CA LEU A 17 -37.43 0.68 22.90
C LEU A 17 -36.48 -0.41 22.32
N TYR A 18 -36.76 -0.84 21.10
CA TYR A 18 -35.75 -1.45 20.30
C TYR A 18 -34.68 -0.37 20.02
N SER A 19 -33.80 -0.21 21.00
CA SER A 19 -32.48 0.38 20.73
C SER A 19 -31.78 -0.59 19.79
N CYS A 20 -31.86 -0.31 18.49
CA CYS A 20 -30.87 -0.78 17.57
C CYS A 20 -29.54 -0.14 18.01
N THR A 21 -28.88 -0.73 18.97
CA THR A 21 -27.46 -0.53 19.16
C THR A 21 -26.82 -1.10 17.90
N LYS A 22 -26.58 -0.22 16.90
CA LYS A 22 -25.56 -0.47 15.90
C LYS A 22 -24.32 -0.80 16.72
N THR A 23 -23.95 -2.05 16.77
CA THR A 23 -22.66 -2.47 17.33
C THR A 23 -21.66 -1.74 16.45
N GLU A 24 -21.10 -0.64 16.96
CA GLU A 24 -20.00 0.04 16.27
C GLU A 24 -18.92 -1.02 16.09
N ASN A 25 -18.59 -1.32 14.83
CA ASN A 25 -17.53 -2.26 14.51
C ASN A 25 -16.22 -1.67 15.04
N THR A 26 -15.76 -2.19 16.16
CA THR A 26 -14.51 -1.75 16.76
C THR A 26 -13.37 -2.51 16.10
N ILE A 27 -12.42 -1.80 15.51
CA ILE A 27 -11.24 -2.36 14.84
C ILE A 27 -10.04 -2.15 15.74
N THR A 28 -9.30 -3.22 15.99
CA THR A 28 -8.03 -3.20 16.74
C THR A 28 -6.90 -3.59 15.80
N PRO A 29 -5.85 -2.78 15.65
CA PRO A 29 -4.70 -3.12 14.85
C PRO A 29 -4.05 -4.43 15.34
N VAL A 30 -3.86 -5.37 14.43
CA VAL A 30 -3.28 -6.69 14.72
C VAL A 30 -1.78 -6.67 14.41
N GLN A 31 -0.98 -7.23 15.31
CA GLN A 31 0.45 -7.45 15.07
C GLN A 31 0.65 -8.42 13.90
N PHE A 32 1.77 -8.26 13.19
CA PHE A 32 2.16 -9.22 12.18
C PHE A 32 2.28 -10.63 12.81
N PRO A 33 1.70 -11.69 12.21
CA PRO A 33 1.72 -13.03 12.78
C PRO A 33 3.13 -13.57 12.95
N LYS A 34 3.45 -14.12 14.14
CA LYS A 34 4.77 -14.70 14.42
C LYS A 34 4.89 -16.17 13.97
N ASP A 35 3.76 -16.88 13.96
CA ASP A 35 3.72 -18.31 13.73
C ASP A 35 3.02 -18.63 12.40
N LEU A 36 3.60 -18.15 11.29
CA LEU A 36 3.14 -18.54 9.96
C LEU A 36 3.66 -19.95 9.63
N SER A 37 2.76 -20.81 9.19
CA SER A 37 3.12 -22.17 8.75
C SER A 37 3.78 -22.19 7.37
N ILE A 38 4.78 -21.32 7.17
CA ILE A 38 5.57 -21.20 5.95
C ILE A 38 6.99 -21.67 6.24
N ASN A 39 7.44 -22.65 5.44
CA ASN A 39 8.76 -23.23 5.63
C ASN A 39 9.87 -22.18 5.47
N GLU A 40 10.82 -22.17 6.42
CA GLU A 40 12.00 -21.30 6.41
C GLU A 40 11.70 -19.78 6.41
N PHE A 41 10.49 -19.38 6.81
CA PHE A 41 10.14 -17.98 6.97
C PHE A 41 10.21 -17.55 8.44
N ASN A 42 10.87 -16.46 8.71
CA ASN A 42 10.90 -15.80 10.01
C ASN A 42 10.56 -14.31 9.85
N PHE A 43 9.92 -13.73 10.86
CA PHE A 43 9.72 -12.29 10.96
C PHE A 43 9.79 -11.83 12.44
N PRO A 44 10.64 -10.83 12.78
CA PRO A 44 11.67 -10.27 11.90
C PRO A 44 12.78 -11.28 11.61
N GLU A 45 13.30 -11.30 10.36
CA GLU A 45 14.49 -12.06 10.04
C GLU A 45 15.73 -11.36 10.57
N ASP A 46 16.76 -12.14 10.91
CA ASP A 46 18.02 -11.58 11.36
C ASP A 46 18.72 -10.79 10.25
N SER A 47 19.15 -9.57 10.55
CA SER A 47 19.77 -8.70 9.57
C SER A 47 21.03 -9.29 8.94
N THR A 48 21.81 -10.10 9.70
CA THR A 48 23.00 -10.79 9.19
C THR A 48 22.62 -11.84 8.15
N THR A 49 21.49 -12.53 8.37
CA THR A 49 20.93 -13.48 7.41
C THR A 49 20.56 -12.78 6.10
N ILE A 50 19.86 -11.64 6.18
CA ILE A 50 19.49 -10.84 4.99
C ILE A 50 20.74 -10.35 4.28
N TYR A 51 21.75 -9.85 4.99
CA TYR A 51 23.02 -9.44 4.38
C TYR A 51 23.71 -10.60 3.66
N ASN A 52 23.70 -11.81 4.24
CA ASN A 52 24.25 -12.99 3.57
C ASN A 52 23.51 -13.32 2.26
N TRP A 53 22.17 -13.18 2.22
CA TRP A 53 21.41 -13.34 0.97
C TRP A 53 21.83 -12.32 -0.07
N LEU A 54 22.03 -11.06 0.33
CA LEU A 54 22.46 -9.99 -0.56
C LEU A 54 23.87 -10.23 -1.11
N GLU A 55 24.82 -10.59 -0.27
CA GLU A 55 26.20 -10.87 -0.66
C GLU A 55 26.27 -12.03 -1.66
N ASN A 56 25.50 -13.07 -1.41
CA ASN A 56 25.44 -14.25 -2.28
C ASN A 56 24.47 -14.08 -3.46
N GLN A 57 23.78 -12.96 -3.57
CA GLN A 57 22.72 -12.69 -4.58
C GLN A 57 21.66 -13.80 -4.58
N ASP A 58 21.29 -14.30 -3.41
CA ASP A 58 20.32 -15.38 -3.24
C ASP A 58 18.87 -14.86 -3.45
N THR A 59 18.52 -14.69 -4.72
CA THR A 59 17.19 -14.23 -5.14
C THR A 59 16.10 -15.18 -4.66
N THR A 60 16.39 -16.49 -4.52
CA THR A 60 15.40 -17.47 -4.03
C THR A 60 14.99 -17.15 -2.60
N LYS A 61 15.96 -16.90 -1.70
CA LYS A 61 15.66 -16.56 -0.29
C LYS A 61 14.96 -15.20 -0.18
N ILE A 62 15.44 -14.20 -0.92
CA ILE A 62 14.85 -12.86 -0.94
C ILE A 62 13.38 -12.91 -1.37
N VAL A 63 13.06 -13.60 -2.47
CA VAL A 63 11.69 -13.68 -2.98
C VAL A 63 10.80 -14.55 -2.10
N SER A 64 11.33 -15.67 -1.57
CA SER A 64 10.59 -16.50 -0.62
C SER A 64 10.24 -15.74 0.65
N HIS A 65 11.16 -14.94 1.17
CA HIS A 65 10.92 -14.07 2.31
C HIS A 65 9.82 -13.02 2.01
N ALA A 66 9.89 -12.35 0.86
CA ALA A 66 8.84 -11.43 0.44
C ALA A 66 7.45 -12.10 0.38
N TRP A 67 7.38 -13.33 -0.13
CA TRP A 67 6.12 -14.09 -0.11
C TRP A 67 5.63 -14.43 1.30
N GLY A 68 6.54 -14.70 2.24
CA GLY A 68 6.19 -14.89 3.64
C GLY A 68 5.60 -13.62 4.26
N ILE A 69 6.19 -12.45 3.96
CA ILE A 69 5.63 -11.14 4.36
C ILE A 69 4.21 -10.97 3.78
N TRP A 70 4.00 -11.28 2.49
CA TRP A 70 2.68 -11.19 1.88
C TRP A 70 1.65 -12.09 2.55
N ALA A 71 2.03 -13.32 2.84
CA ALA A 71 1.14 -14.26 3.50
C ALA A 71 0.71 -13.75 4.89
N GLY A 72 1.66 -13.26 5.71
CA GLY A 72 1.32 -12.71 7.02
C GLY A 72 0.43 -11.47 6.96
N LEU A 73 0.65 -10.58 5.99
CA LEU A 73 -0.20 -9.40 5.79
C LEU A 73 -1.63 -9.77 5.39
N THR A 74 -1.77 -10.85 4.63
CA THR A 74 -3.06 -11.28 4.08
C THR A 74 -3.72 -12.40 4.89
N GLU A 75 -3.20 -12.73 6.08
CA GLU A 75 -3.87 -13.61 7.03
C GLU A 75 -5.20 -12.98 7.47
N PRO A 76 -6.29 -13.76 7.49
CA PRO A 76 -7.56 -13.31 8.04
C PRO A 76 -7.45 -13.00 9.54
N THR A 77 -8.06 -11.90 9.95
CA THR A 77 -8.29 -11.63 11.38
C THR A 77 -9.69 -12.11 11.79
N ASN A 78 -9.94 -12.21 13.07
CA ASN A 78 -11.30 -12.48 13.55
C ASN A 78 -12.16 -11.21 13.62
N GLN A 79 -11.72 -10.12 12.98
CA GLN A 79 -12.39 -8.84 12.98
C GLN A 79 -13.17 -8.63 11.69
N LYS A 80 -14.28 -7.91 11.80
CA LYS A 80 -15.12 -7.55 10.65
C LYS A 80 -15.37 -6.05 10.59
N TYR A 81 -15.47 -5.55 9.37
CA TYR A 81 -15.95 -4.20 9.10
C TYR A 81 -17.06 -4.27 8.03
N ASN A 82 -18.21 -3.67 8.31
CA ASN A 82 -19.40 -3.75 7.45
C ASN A 82 -19.74 -5.19 6.99
N GLY A 83 -19.57 -6.17 7.88
CA GLY A 83 -19.84 -7.59 7.61
C GLY A 83 -18.76 -8.32 6.81
N GLN A 84 -17.68 -7.65 6.41
CA GLN A 84 -16.55 -8.26 5.71
C GLN A 84 -15.42 -8.58 6.69
N ASP A 85 -14.79 -9.74 6.52
CA ASP A 85 -13.61 -10.13 7.30
C ASP A 85 -12.42 -9.24 6.93
N LEU A 86 -11.68 -8.81 7.94
CA LEU A 86 -10.48 -8.00 7.75
C LEU A 86 -9.22 -8.86 7.74
N LEU A 87 -8.30 -8.52 6.83
CA LEU A 87 -6.94 -9.02 6.80
C LEU A 87 -6.06 -8.23 7.77
N VAL A 88 -4.90 -8.78 8.12
CA VAL A 88 -3.97 -8.15 9.08
C VAL A 88 -3.66 -6.71 8.70
N PHE A 89 -3.19 -6.46 7.47
CA PHE A 89 -2.81 -5.10 7.03
C PHE A 89 -3.99 -4.11 7.03
N GLU A 90 -5.22 -4.58 6.83
CA GLU A 90 -6.42 -3.75 6.79
C GLU A 90 -6.80 -3.19 8.17
N THR A 91 -6.30 -3.81 9.24
CA THR A 91 -6.52 -3.33 10.60
C THR A 91 -5.57 -2.20 11.00
N TRP A 92 -4.51 -1.94 10.26
CA TRP A 92 -3.44 -1.03 10.62
C TRP A 92 -3.83 0.44 10.50
N MET A 93 -3.18 1.27 11.33
CA MET A 93 -3.49 2.69 11.40
C MET A 93 -2.89 3.44 10.21
N GLY A 94 -3.69 4.30 9.62
CA GLY A 94 -3.25 5.12 8.51
C GLY A 94 -2.38 6.30 8.92
N VAL A 95 -1.50 6.72 8.03
CA VAL A 95 -0.54 7.80 8.30
C VAL A 95 -1.22 9.13 8.67
N GLN A 96 -2.37 9.47 8.09
CA GLN A 96 -3.10 10.68 8.44
C GLN A 96 -3.74 10.60 9.84
N GLU A 97 -4.21 9.41 10.21
CA GLU A 97 -4.72 9.14 11.56
C GLU A 97 -3.60 9.32 12.59
N LEU A 98 -2.41 8.75 12.32
CA LEU A 98 -1.25 8.86 13.19
C LEU A 98 -0.72 10.30 13.27
N ALA A 99 -0.72 11.05 12.18
CA ALA A 99 -0.35 12.47 12.18
C ALA A 99 -1.33 13.31 13.01
N ALA A 100 -2.63 13.03 12.91
CA ALA A 100 -3.65 13.68 13.73
C ALA A 100 -3.52 13.37 15.22
N MET A 101 -3.19 12.11 15.57
CA MET A 101 -2.89 11.70 16.95
C MET A 101 -1.66 12.44 17.47
N SER A 102 -0.58 12.48 16.69
CA SER A 102 0.65 13.21 17.05
C SER A 102 0.41 14.69 17.30
N ALA A 103 -0.44 15.33 16.49
CA ALA A 103 -0.83 16.74 16.68
C ALA A 103 -1.59 17.00 17.99
N GLN A 104 -2.17 15.95 18.57
CA GLN A 104 -2.87 16.00 19.86
C GLN A 104 -2.00 15.49 21.03
N GLY A 105 -0.76 15.11 20.76
CA GLY A 105 0.13 14.49 21.77
C GLY A 105 -0.27 13.06 22.18
N ILE A 106 -1.08 12.40 21.35
CA ILE A 106 -1.54 11.02 21.59
C ILE A 106 -0.51 10.06 20.98
N VAL A 107 -0.08 9.08 21.78
CA VAL A 107 0.81 8.00 21.32
C VAL A 107 -0.03 6.78 20.99
N ALA A 108 0.13 6.28 19.77
CA ALA A 108 -0.40 4.98 19.39
C ALA A 108 0.28 3.89 20.22
N LYS A 109 -0.47 2.90 20.69
CA LYS A 109 0.07 1.83 21.51
C LYS A 109 0.23 0.59 20.67
N ASP A 110 1.27 -0.17 20.97
CA ASP A 110 1.60 -1.39 20.24
C ASP A 110 0.88 -2.63 20.78
N ASP A 111 0.11 -2.48 21.88
CA ASP A 111 -0.73 -3.55 22.41
C ASP A 111 -2.17 -3.48 21.86
N GLU A 112 -2.74 -4.65 21.64
CA GLU A 112 -4.05 -4.85 20.99
C GLU A 112 -5.21 -4.14 21.67
N THR A 113 -5.10 -3.78 22.95
CA THR A 113 -6.24 -3.31 23.75
C THR A 113 -6.51 -1.82 23.64
N ARG A 114 -5.73 -1.05 22.89
CA ARG A 114 -5.64 0.40 23.11
C ARG A 114 -5.83 1.31 21.89
N ASN A 115 -5.86 0.76 20.69
CA ASN A 115 -6.05 1.54 19.46
C ASN A 115 -7.39 1.25 18.80
N GLN A 116 -8.41 1.02 19.60
CA GLN A 116 -9.75 0.74 19.06
C GLN A 116 -10.26 1.93 18.27
N ARG A 117 -10.79 1.66 17.09
CA ARG A 117 -11.40 2.64 16.20
C ARG A 117 -12.64 2.07 15.56
N THR A 118 -13.58 2.93 15.24
CA THR A 118 -14.92 2.56 14.75
C THR A 118 -15.03 2.63 13.23
N SER A 119 -13.97 3.03 12.54
CA SER A 119 -13.96 3.11 11.09
C SER A 119 -12.56 2.79 10.54
N LEU A 120 -12.52 2.19 9.37
CA LEU A 120 -11.29 2.16 8.58
C LEU A 120 -11.03 3.57 8.06
N SER A 121 -9.79 4.04 8.23
CA SER A 121 -9.41 5.38 7.74
C SER A 121 -9.28 5.43 6.21
N VAL A 122 -9.63 4.37 5.53
CA VAL A 122 -9.41 4.13 4.10
C VAL A 122 -9.88 5.28 3.21
N PRO A 123 -11.10 5.84 3.31
CA PRO A 123 -11.50 6.92 2.41
C PRO A 123 -10.73 8.22 2.59
N LYS A 124 -10.20 8.48 3.78
CA LYS A 124 -9.47 9.72 4.10
C LYS A 124 -7.99 9.68 3.74
N GLN A 125 -7.46 8.49 3.44
CA GLN A 125 -6.03 8.28 3.17
C GLN A 125 -5.70 8.24 1.67
N PHE A 126 -6.69 8.37 0.82
CA PHE A 126 -6.54 8.25 -0.63
C PHE A 126 -5.78 9.38 -1.33
N LEU A 127 -5.34 10.39 -0.60
CA LEU A 127 -4.69 11.57 -1.17
C LEU A 127 -3.17 11.55 -0.93
N HIS A 128 -2.45 10.67 -1.59
CA HIS A 128 -0.98 10.73 -1.63
C HIS A 128 -0.44 11.48 -2.86
N GLY A 129 -1.29 11.89 -3.78
CA GLY A 129 -0.90 12.60 -4.99
C GLY A 129 -0.29 13.99 -4.79
N HIS A 130 -0.23 14.50 -3.55
CA HIS A 130 0.27 15.87 -3.26
C HIS A 130 1.77 15.99 -3.07
N LEU A 131 2.51 14.87 -2.97
CA LEU A 131 3.95 14.91 -2.71
C LEU A 131 4.81 15.24 -3.92
N LEU A 132 4.28 15.18 -5.10
CA LEU A 132 5.00 15.48 -6.34
C LEU A 132 4.93 16.96 -6.73
N THR A 133 4.81 17.87 -5.78
CA THR A 133 4.92 19.29 -6.03
C THR A 133 6.36 19.75 -5.90
N ASN A 134 7.13 19.65 -6.97
CA ASN A 134 8.25 20.58 -7.17
C ASN A 134 7.67 21.98 -7.42
N GLY A 135 7.08 22.60 -6.39
CA GLY A 135 6.76 24.02 -6.29
C GLY A 135 5.85 24.66 -7.33
N THR A 136 5.40 24.02 -8.41
CA THR A 136 4.78 24.76 -9.51
C THR A 136 3.54 24.18 -10.16
N LYS A 137 3.18 22.93 -10.02
CA LYS A 137 1.83 22.42 -10.43
C LYS A 137 1.54 21.05 -9.83
N PRO A 138 0.28 20.75 -9.46
CA PRO A 138 -0.11 19.37 -9.17
C PRO A 138 0.18 18.53 -10.41
N ILE A 139 0.91 17.43 -10.23
CA ILE A 139 1.02 16.43 -11.28
C ILE A 139 -0.34 15.77 -11.38
N ASP A 140 -0.95 15.92 -12.54
CA ASP A 140 -2.19 15.34 -13.04
C ASP A 140 -3.01 14.52 -12.01
N THR A 141 -4.08 15.13 -11.51
CA THR A 141 -4.97 14.57 -10.47
C THR A 141 -5.96 13.52 -10.99
N ASN A 142 -5.82 13.05 -12.22
CA ASN A 142 -6.71 12.06 -12.83
C ASN A 142 -6.40 10.63 -12.38
N PHE A 143 -6.44 10.34 -11.07
CA PHE A 143 -6.22 8.99 -10.54
C PHE A 143 -7.53 8.32 -10.12
N VAL A 144 -7.87 7.20 -10.74
CA VAL A 144 -8.91 6.26 -10.26
C VAL A 144 -8.34 5.31 -9.19
N VAL A 145 -7.05 5.39 -8.94
CA VAL A 145 -6.37 4.56 -7.98
C VAL A 145 -6.29 5.30 -6.65
N LEU A 146 -6.80 4.65 -5.62
CA LEU A 146 -6.88 5.17 -4.28
C LEU A 146 -5.72 4.61 -3.47
N GLU A 147 -4.83 5.49 -3.02
CA GLU A 147 -3.66 5.10 -2.26
C GLU A 147 -3.81 5.49 -0.80
N THR A 148 -3.35 4.63 0.08
CA THR A 148 -3.22 4.92 1.51
C THR A 148 -1.84 4.46 1.98
N VAL A 149 -1.40 4.95 3.15
CA VAL A 149 -0.21 4.42 3.83
C VAL A 149 -0.62 4.03 5.22
N SER A 150 -0.30 2.81 5.62
CA SER A 150 -0.60 2.29 6.94
C SER A 150 0.66 1.76 7.61
N TYR A 151 0.69 1.87 8.93
CA TYR A 151 1.78 1.43 9.79
C TYR A 151 1.28 0.31 10.70
N ASP A 152 2.07 -0.75 10.81
CA ASP A 152 1.84 -1.78 11.81
C ASP A 152 1.87 -1.20 13.23
N PRO A 153 1.40 -1.90 14.26
CA PRO A 153 1.40 -1.37 15.62
C PRO A 153 2.77 -0.92 16.13
N SER A 154 3.86 -1.59 15.75
CA SER A 154 5.23 -1.24 16.14
C SER A 154 5.66 0.10 15.52
N ALA A 155 5.50 0.26 14.23
CA ALA A 155 5.82 1.50 13.52
C ALA A 155 4.90 2.65 13.93
N ALA A 156 3.60 2.39 14.15
CA ALA A 156 2.63 3.38 14.60
C ALA A 156 2.98 3.94 16.00
N ASN A 157 3.34 3.06 16.93
CA ASN A 157 3.84 3.46 18.25
C ASN A 157 5.11 4.32 18.11
N PHE A 158 6.07 3.85 17.31
CA PHE A 158 7.36 4.51 17.15
C PHE A 158 7.22 5.94 16.59
N VAL A 159 6.45 6.14 15.52
CA VAL A 159 6.32 7.47 14.90
C VAL A 159 5.58 8.47 15.80
N THR A 160 4.60 8.01 16.57
CA THR A 160 3.84 8.87 17.48
C THR A 160 4.61 9.16 18.75
N LEU A 161 5.31 8.17 19.33
CA LEU A 161 6.17 8.34 20.51
C LEU A 161 7.31 9.31 20.23
N ASN A 162 7.96 9.19 19.08
CA ASN A 162 9.05 10.07 18.66
C ASN A 162 8.57 11.37 18.01
N GLN A 163 7.26 11.58 17.89
CA GLN A 163 6.64 12.79 17.33
C GLN A 163 7.16 13.11 15.91
N LEU A 164 7.35 12.09 15.06
CA LEU A 164 7.98 12.28 13.74
C LEU A 164 7.10 13.05 12.75
N PHE A 165 5.82 13.30 13.06
CA PHE A 165 4.95 14.18 12.28
C PHE A 165 5.00 15.65 12.76
N ASN A 166 5.76 15.96 13.81
CA ASN A 166 5.85 17.31 14.35
C ASN A 166 7.06 18.04 13.76
N LYS A 167 6.82 19.20 13.15
CA LYS A 167 7.85 19.99 12.47
C LYS A 167 9.02 20.39 13.38
N SER A 168 8.72 20.95 14.55
CA SER A 168 9.78 21.39 15.48
C SER A 168 10.61 20.21 15.99
N LYS A 169 9.97 19.06 16.18
CA LYS A 169 10.67 17.83 16.56
C LYS A 169 11.64 17.37 15.48
N LEU A 170 11.19 17.34 14.21
CA LEU A 170 12.08 17.00 13.10
C LEU A 170 13.23 17.98 12.96
N GLN A 171 12.98 19.28 13.13
CA GLN A 171 14.01 20.30 13.12
C GLN A 171 15.06 20.09 14.21
N SER A 172 14.67 19.54 15.38
CA SER A 172 15.60 19.27 16.48
C SER A 172 16.66 18.21 16.16
N TYR A 173 16.46 17.40 15.11
CA TYR A 173 17.45 16.44 14.62
C TYR A 173 18.43 17.04 13.60
N SER A 174 18.26 18.30 13.21
CA SER A 174 19.15 18.96 12.24
C SER A 174 20.56 19.16 12.84
N ILE A 175 21.56 18.91 12.01
CA ILE A 175 22.97 19.10 12.35
C ILE A 175 23.55 20.16 11.40
N LYS A 176 24.03 21.28 11.97
CA LYS A 176 24.70 22.32 11.18
C LYS A 176 25.93 21.74 10.49
N ASP A 177 26.02 21.95 9.19
CA ASP A 177 27.10 21.45 8.33
C ASP A 177 27.25 19.91 8.30
N GLY A 178 26.28 19.19 8.83
CA GLY A 178 26.22 17.72 8.90
C GLY A 178 24.95 17.15 8.29
N ILE A 179 24.73 15.87 8.52
CA ILE A 179 23.54 15.11 8.11
C ILE A 179 22.76 14.72 9.36
N GLY A 180 21.58 15.33 9.54
CA GLY A 180 20.64 14.94 10.59
C GLY A 180 19.96 13.59 10.26
N LYS A 181 19.52 12.88 11.31
CA LYS A 181 18.82 11.59 11.17
C LYS A 181 17.76 11.49 12.25
N VAL A 182 16.56 11.05 11.92
CA VAL A 182 15.60 10.58 12.92
C VAL A 182 16.12 9.27 13.56
N PRO A 183 15.63 8.88 14.75
CA PRO A 183 15.92 7.56 15.28
C PRO A 183 15.49 6.46 14.29
N GLU A 184 16.20 5.34 14.28
CA GLU A 184 15.83 4.19 13.43
C GLU A 184 14.60 3.50 14.00
N PHE A 185 13.71 3.07 13.07
CA PHE A 185 12.53 2.29 13.45
C PHE A 185 12.93 0.94 14.08
N PRO A 186 12.08 0.38 14.96
CA PRO A 186 12.25 -0.98 15.44
C PRO A 186 12.31 -2.00 14.29
N ASN A 187 13.09 -3.06 14.44
CA ASN A 187 13.23 -4.10 13.42
C ASN A 187 11.94 -4.91 13.13
N THR A 188 10.94 -4.77 13.97
CA THR A 188 9.60 -5.33 13.78
C THR A 188 8.66 -4.43 12.97
N SER A 189 9.10 -3.23 12.60
CA SER A 189 8.27 -2.25 11.92
C SER A 189 7.96 -2.66 10.48
N ILE A 190 6.70 -2.55 10.10
CA ILE A 190 6.21 -2.74 8.74
C ILE A 190 5.40 -1.52 8.33
N THR A 191 5.59 -1.06 7.09
CA THR A 191 4.67 -0.09 6.49
C THR A 191 4.12 -0.63 5.17
N THR A 192 2.86 -0.32 4.89
CA THR A 192 2.19 -0.73 3.66
C THR A 192 1.64 0.49 2.93
N LYS A 193 1.64 0.41 1.60
CA LYS A 193 0.97 1.38 0.72
C LYS A 193 0.06 0.62 -0.23
N PRO A 194 -1.13 0.18 0.24
CA PRO A 194 -2.11 -0.44 -0.61
C PRO A 194 -2.69 0.57 -1.61
N THR A 195 -2.99 0.07 -2.79
CA THR A 195 -3.51 0.81 -3.93
C THR A 195 -4.75 0.11 -4.43
N TYR A 196 -5.88 0.81 -4.35
CA TYR A 196 -7.18 0.27 -4.71
C TYR A 196 -7.71 0.89 -6.00
N TYR A 197 -8.33 0.09 -6.82
CA TYR A 197 -9.11 0.51 -7.98
C TYR A 197 -10.60 0.56 -7.60
N ALA A 198 -11.21 1.73 -7.67
CA ALA A 198 -12.63 1.88 -7.43
C ALA A 198 -13.40 1.57 -8.71
N GLY A 199 -14.34 0.64 -8.64
CA GLY A 199 -15.11 0.19 -9.78
C GLY A 199 -16.60 0.23 -9.55
N VAL A 200 -17.34 0.79 -10.53
CA VAL A 200 -18.79 0.71 -10.60
C VAL A 200 -19.17 -0.46 -11.51
N PRO A 201 -19.90 -1.47 -10.99
CA PRO A 201 -20.37 -2.56 -11.82
C PRO A 201 -21.31 -2.07 -12.93
N ASP A 202 -21.20 -2.63 -14.13
CA ASP A 202 -22.16 -2.45 -15.22
C ASP A 202 -23.49 -3.17 -14.93
N ASN A 203 -24.42 -3.12 -15.90
CA ASN A 203 -25.72 -3.77 -15.77
C ASN A 203 -25.64 -5.32 -15.65
N ASN A 204 -24.52 -5.92 -16.01
CA ASN A 204 -24.26 -7.36 -15.87
C ASN A 204 -23.55 -7.70 -14.55
N GLY A 205 -23.21 -6.71 -13.74
CA GLY A 205 -22.44 -6.88 -12.51
C GLY A 205 -20.94 -7.01 -12.75
N LEU A 206 -20.41 -6.49 -13.85
CA LEU A 206 -18.99 -6.58 -14.20
C LEU A 206 -18.28 -5.24 -13.96
N ILE A 207 -17.17 -5.29 -13.23
CA ILE A 207 -16.25 -4.16 -13.05
C ILE A 207 -15.10 -4.34 -14.06
N ARG A 208 -14.91 -3.38 -14.95
CA ARG A 208 -13.78 -3.38 -15.88
C ARG A 208 -12.52 -2.90 -15.19
N VAL A 209 -11.45 -3.72 -15.18
CA VAL A 209 -10.19 -3.45 -14.47
C VAL A 209 -9.04 -3.40 -15.47
N PRO A 210 -8.20 -2.35 -15.48
CA PRO A 210 -7.03 -2.30 -16.33
C PRO A 210 -5.98 -3.33 -15.91
N VAL A 211 -5.34 -3.98 -16.86
CA VAL A 211 -4.32 -5.03 -16.66
C VAL A 211 -2.98 -4.57 -17.18
N TRP A 212 -1.93 -4.74 -16.38
CA TRP A 212 -0.56 -4.38 -16.77
C TRP A 212 -0.05 -5.20 -17.95
N GLU A 213 0.60 -4.53 -18.89
CA GLU A 213 1.05 -5.09 -20.16
C GLU A 213 2.55 -5.25 -20.29
N SER A 214 3.33 -4.64 -19.37
CA SER A 214 4.78 -4.60 -19.43
C SER A 214 5.33 -4.14 -20.81
N PRO A 215 5.12 -2.88 -21.20
CA PRO A 215 5.50 -2.40 -22.51
C PRO A 215 7.03 -2.42 -22.71
N ASN A 216 7.47 -2.71 -23.94
CA ASN A 216 8.85 -2.61 -24.38
C ASN A 216 8.89 -1.76 -25.66
N PRO A 217 9.67 -0.66 -25.74
CA PRO A 217 10.62 -0.14 -24.72
C PRO A 217 9.92 0.50 -23.50
N ALA A 218 10.71 0.76 -22.43
CA ALA A 218 10.27 1.48 -21.26
C ALA A 218 9.73 2.86 -21.66
N LYS A 219 8.60 3.26 -21.05
CA LYS A 219 7.90 4.53 -21.28
C LYS A 219 7.05 4.88 -20.07
N ALA A 220 6.64 6.14 -19.96
CA ALA A 220 5.56 6.49 -19.04
C ALA A 220 4.24 5.88 -19.56
N TYR A 221 3.64 5.00 -18.77
CA TYR A 221 2.48 4.25 -19.21
C TYR A 221 1.48 4.08 -18.05
N LYS A 222 0.67 5.09 -17.87
CA LYS A 222 -0.36 5.12 -16.82
C LYS A 222 -1.42 4.05 -17.08
N TYR A 223 -1.99 3.47 -16.04
CA TYR A 223 -3.05 2.46 -16.16
C TYR A 223 -4.27 2.95 -16.98
N THR A 224 -4.54 4.25 -17.04
CA THR A 224 -5.56 4.86 -17.92
C THR A 224 -5.24 4.75 -19.42
N GLN A 225 -3.99 4.45 -19.76
CA GLN A 225 -3.51 4.31 -21.14
C GLN A 225 -3.35 2.83 -21.55
N TRP A 226 -3.45 1.90 -20.58
CA TRP A 226 -3.27 0.47 -20.86
C TRP A 226 -4.35 -0.03 -21.81
N GLN A 227 -3.97 -0.98 -22.63
CA GLN A 227 -4.83 -1.52 -23.70
C GLN A 227 -5.36 -2.91 -23.36
N LYS A 228 -5.12 -3.40 -22.14
CA LYS A 228 -5.60 -4.69 -21.64
C LYS A 228 -6.56 -4.50 -20.47
N TRP A 229 -7.61 -5.30 -20.49
CA TRP A 229 -8.68 -5.24 -19.49
C TRP A 229 -9.09 -6.64 -19.04
N ALA A 230 -9.38 -6.77 -17.76
CA ALA A 230 -10.12 -7.89 -17.19
C ALA A 230 -11.47 -7.38 -16.66
N TYR A 231 -12.35 -8.29 -16.31
CA TYR A 231 -13.65 -7.98 -15.71
C TYR A 231 -13.79 -8.76 -14.41
N ALA A 232 -14.16 -8.06 -13.33
CA ALA A 232 -14.46 -8.67 -12.03
C ALA A 232 -15.99 -8.81 -11.89
N ASP A 233 -16.48 -10.06 -11.81
CA ASP A 233 -17.91 -10.36 -11.60
C ASP A 233 -18.23 -10.24 -10.10
N VAL A 234 -19.03 -9.24 -9.73
CA VAL A 234 -19.45 -9.00 -8.34
C VAL A 234 -20.38 -10.10 -7.81
N ASN A 235 -20.94 -10.92 -8.67
CA ASN A 235 -21.83 -12.02 -8.30
C ASN A 235 -21.09 -13.34 -8.06
N ASN A 236 -19.77 -13.38 -8.30
CA ASN A 236 -18.92 -14.57 -8.13
C ASN A 236 -19.43 -15.83 -8.86
N LYS A 237 -19.85 -15.68 -10.11
CA LYS A 237 -20.42 -16.78 -10.92
C LYS A 237 -19.38 -17.55 -11.75
N GLN A 238 -18.13 -17.09 -11.75
CA GLN A 238 -17.06 -17.70 -12.52
C GLN A 238 -16.54 -18.98 -11.84
N LYS A 239 -16.03 -19.91 -12.64
CA LYS A 239 -15.36 -21.10 -12.12
C LYS A 239 -14.05 -20.69 -11.42
N PRO A 240 -13.73 -21.27 -10.25
CA PRO A 240 -12.46 -21.01 -9.58
C PRO A 240 -11.26 -21.36 -10.49
N ASN A 241 -10.18 -20.59 -10.36
CA ASN A 241 -8.90 -20.81 -11.08
C ASN A 241 -9.05 -20.85 -12.62
N LYS A 242 -10.02 -20.11 -13.16
CA LYS A 242 -10.17 -19.94 -14.60
C LYS A 242 -8.97 -19.21 -15.15
N SER A 243 -8.37 -19.74 -16.22
CA SER A 243 -7.36 -19.00 -16.99
C SER A 243 -8.01 -17.80 -17.66
N LEU A 244 -7.45 -16.61 -17.44
CA LEU A 244 -7.97 -15.37 -17.98
C LEU A 244 -7.22 -14.97 -19.24
N VAL A 245 -7.98 -14.54 -20.23
CA VAL A 245 -7.43 -13.91 -21.44
C VAL A 245 -7.90 -12.45 -21.46
N PRO A 246 -7.05 -11.51 -21.00
CA PRO A 246 -7.43 -10.10 -20.99
C PRO A 246 -7.85 -9.59 -22.38
N VAL A 247 -8.88 -8.76 -22.39
CA VAL A 247 -9.36 -8.11 -23.62
C VAL A 247 -8.41 -7.00 -24.04
N THR A 248 -8.18 -6.90 -25.35
CA THR A 248 -7.39 -5.81 -25.98
C THR A 248 -8.23 -4.93 -26.90
N SER A 249 -9.44 -5.35 -27.25
CA SER A 249 -10.38 -4.59 -28.09
C SER A 249 -11.10 -3.50 -27.29
N SER A 250 -11.29 -2.34 -27.90
CA SER A 250 -12.16 -1.28 -27.37
C SER A 250 -13.65 -1.66 -27.40
N ASN A 251 -14.01 -2.62 -28.27
CA ASN A 251 -15.37 -3.12 -28.42
C ASN A 251 -15.34 -4.67 -28.45
N PRO A 252 -15.12 -5.31 -27.29
CA PRO A 252 -14.98 -6.76 -27.21
C PRO A 252 -16.31 -7.49 -27.48
N SER A 253 -16.22 -8.66 -28.10
CA SER A 253 -17.31 -9.60 -28.19
C SER A 253 -17.69 -10.16 -26.82
N GLN A 254 -18.91 -10.70 -26.69
CA GLN A 254 -19.36 -11.34 -25.46
C GLN A 254 -18.41 -12.48 -25.04
N SER A 255 -17.91 -13.27 -25.98
CA SER A 255 -16.98 -14.36 -25.71
C SER A 255 -15.62 -13.87 -25.19
N GLU A 256 -15.11 -12.72 -25.69
CA GLU A 256 -13.89 -12.11 -25.17
C GLU A 256 -14.09 -11.61 -23.75
N ILE A 257 -15.23 -10.97 -23.46
CA ILE A 257 -15.58 -10.56 -22.08
C ILE A 257 -15.64 -11.77 -21.16
N GLU A 258 -16.35 -12.83 -21.54
CA GLU A 258 -16.44 -14.05 -20.74
C GLU A 258 -15.05 -14.65 -20.46
N ASN A 259 -14.16 -14.71 -21.45
CA ASN A 259 -12.80 -15.22 -21.27
C ASN A 259 -11.92 -14.33 -20.38
N ALA A 260 -12.21 -13.03 -20.30
CA ALA A 260 -11.50 -12.08 -19.47
C ALA A 260 -12.15 -11.87 -18.09
N THR A 261 -13.25 -12.55 -17.77
CA THR A 261 -13.98 -12.37 -16.51
C THR A 261 -13.51 -13.33 -15.42
N CYS A 262 -13.14 -12.78 -14.29
CA CYS A 262 -12.88 -13.48 -13.02
C CYS A 262 -13.95 -13.11 -11.97
N ASN A 263 -13.88 -13.72 -10.80
CA ASN A 263 -14.72 -13.32 -9.67
C ASN A 263 -14.14 -12.07 -8.98
N VAL A 264 -15.00 -11.26 -8.37
CA VAL A 264 -14.53 -10.16 -7.52
C VAL A 264 -13.74 -10.70 -6.32
N SER A 265 -14.04 -11.92 -5.87
CA SER A 265 -13.30 -12.63 -4.82
C SER A 265 -11.88 -13.08 -5.22
N ASP A 266 -11.49 -12.95 -6.49
CA ASP A 266 -10.10 -13.15 -6.93
C ASP A 266 -9.22 -11.90 -6.70
N PHE A 267 -9.84 -10.82 -6.21
CA PHE A 267 -9.17 -9.65 -5.66
C PHE A 267 -9.34 -9.60 -4.14
N ILE A 268 -8.34 -9.12 -3.43
CA ILE A 268 -8.55 -8.55 -2.10
C ILE A 268 -9.41 -7.30 -2.34
N ASN A 269 -10.58 -7.25 -1.73
CA ASN A 269 -11.57 -6.22 -2.02
C ASN A 269 -12.38 -5.88 -0.77
N TYR A 270 -12.98 -4.71 -0.77
CA TYR A 270 -14.03 -4.39 0.19
C TYR A 270 -15.14 -3.56 -0.43
N LYS A 271 -16.32 -3.64 0.18
CA LYS A 271 -17.45 -2.79 -0.18
C LYS A 271 -17.35 -1.46 0.54
N ILE A 272 -17.44 -0.38 -0.22
CA ILE A 272 -17.41 0.96 0.35
C ILE A 272 -18.69 1.21 1.16
N ASP A 273 -18.53 1.94 2.24
CA ASP A 273 -19.65 2.50 2.98
C ASP A 273 -20.14 3.81 2.33
N ARG A 274 -21.16 4.40 2.91
CA ARG A 274 -21.70 5.68 2.43
C ARG A 274 -20.65 6.79 2.44
N VAL A 275 -19.79 6.84 3.45
CA VAL A 275 -18.75 7.87 3.55
C VAL A 275 -17.74 7.72 2.43
N GLY A 276 -17.34 6.48 2.09
CA GLY A 276 -16.49 6.18 0.95
C GLY A 276 -17.13 6.55 -0.38
N ALA A 277 -18.42 6.26 -0.56
CA ALA A 277 -19.16 6.63 -1.76
C ALA A 277 -19.25 8.15 -1.93
N ASP A 278 -19.61 8.88 -0.89
CA ASP A 278 -19.69 10.34 -0.90
C ASP A 278 -18.30 10.97 -1.19
N TYR A 279 -17.24 10.39 -0.62
CA TYR A 279 -15.87 10.81 -0.91
C TYR A 279 -15.52 10.63 -2.39
N LEU A 280 -15.72 9.45 -2.95
CA LEU A 280 -15.43 9.16 -4.36
C LEU A 280 -16.23 10.06 -5.31
N ASN A 281 -17.49 10.30 -5.00
CA ASN A 281 -18.35 11.18 -5.80
C ASN A 281 -17.94 12.65 -5.75
N SER A 282 -17.37 13.12 -4.64
CA SER A 282 -16.89 14.49 -4.51
C SER A 282 -15.52 14.75 -5.14
N HIS A 283 -14.78 13.68 -5.46
CA HIS A 283 -13.44 13.75 -6.05
C HIS A 283 -13.40 13.14 -7.45
N GLN A 284 -14.46 13.37 -8.23
CA GLN A 284 -14.68 12.78 -9.57
C GLN A 284 -13.74 13.26 -10.68
N ASP A 285 -12.76 14.09 -10.38
CA ASP A 285 -11.65 14.39 -11.30
C ASP A 285 -10.77 13.16 -11.60
N VAL A 286 -11.20 12.00 -11.13
CA VAL A 286 -10.55 10.71 -11.10
C VAL A 286 -11.00 9.90 -12.33
N GLY A 287 -10.51 10.23 -13.45
CA GLY A 287 -10.13 9.53 -14.70
C GLY A 287 -11.03 8.52 -15.40
N THR A 288 -12.11 8.03 -14.85
CA THR A 288 -13.18 7.36 -15.59
C THR A 288 -14.50 7.93 -15.09
N THR A 289 -15.29 8.48 -16.01
CA THR A 289 -16.69 8.80 -15.69
C THR A 289 -17.37 7.45 -15.42
N PRO A 290 -17.68 7.10 -14.16
CA PRO A 290 -18.41 5.88 -13.91
C PRO A 290 -19.78 5.95 -14.61
N SER A 291 -20.33 4.81 -14.98
CA SER A 291 -21.67 4.73 -15.61
C SER A 291 -22.78 5.35 -14.73
N ARG A 292 -22.53 5.46 -13.45
CA ARG A 292 -23.34 6.13 -12.41
C ARG A 292 -22.44 6.60 -11.27
N GLN A 293 -22.95 7.39 -10.37
CA GLN A 293 -22.28 7.71 -9.12
C GLN A 293 -22.04 6.46 -8.26
N PHE A 294 -20.98 6.49 -7.45
CA PHE A 294 -20.71 5.47 -6.45
C PHE A 294 -21.80 5.47 -5.38
N ILE A 295 -22.18 4.30 -4.95
CA ILE A 295 -23.14 4.09 -3.84
C ILE A 295 -22.52 3.14 -2.81
N GLU A 296 -23.08 3.14 -1.61
CA GLU A 296 -22.77 2.15 -0.59
C GLU A 296 -22.95 0.74 -1.17
N GLY A 297 -21.96 -0.13 -0.94
CA GLY A 297 -21.91 -1.49 -1.49
C GLY A 297 -21.18 -1.65 -2.82
N ASP A 298 -20.74 -0.56 -3.46
CA ASP A 298 -19.79 -0.63 -4.57
C ASP A 298 -18.42 -1.10 -4.06
N TYR A 299 -17.56 -1.53 -4.98
CA TYR A 299 -16.31 -2.20 -4.63
C TYR A 299 -15.09 -1.33 -4.86
N VAL A 300 -14.10 -1.50 -3.98
CA VAL A 300 -12.72 -1.17 -4.24
C VAL A 300 -11.91 -2.47 -4.25
N LEU A 301 -11.06 -2.62 -5.27
CA LEU A 301 -10.26 -3.80 -5.54
C LEU A 301 -8.80 -3.46 -5.27
N LEU A 302 -8.12 -4.20 -4.41
CA LEU A 302 -6.68 -4.04 -4.23
C LEU A 302 -6.00 -4.45 -5.54
N VAL A 303 -5.42 -3.53 -6.25
CA VAL A 303 -4.71 -3.81 -7.50
C VAL A 303 -3.21 -3.86 -7.29
N ALA A 304 -2.72 -3.23 -6.21
CA ALA A 304 -1.30 -3.17 -5.90
C ALA A 304 -1.04 -2.86 -4.43
N MET A 305 0.15 -3.20 -3.92
CA MET A 305 0.60 -2.79 -2.60
C MET A 305 2.13 -2.76 -2.52
N HIS A 306 2.70 -1.62 -2.11
CA HIS A 306 4.06 -1.59 -1.60
C HIS A 306 4.08 -2.02 -0.13
N VAL A 307 5.10 -2.77 0.22
CA VAL A 307 5.38 -3.17 1.59
C VAL A 307 6.86 -2.97 1.88
N THR A 308 7.19 -2.50 3.07
CA THR A 308 8.58 -2.41 3.53
C THR A 308 8.67 -2.81 4.99
N THR A 309 9.75 -3.52 5.34
CA THR A 309 10.01 -3.99 6.71
C THR A 309 11.39 -3.55 7.19
N LYS A 310 11.51 -3.16 8.45
CA LYS A 310 12.76 -2.61 9.03
C LYS A 310 13.75 -3.69 9.47
N GLU A 311 13.71 -4.89 8.97
CA GLU A 311 14.52 -6.04 9.40
C GLU A 311 16.03 -5.78 9.27
N PHE A 312 16.43 -4.83 8.45
CA PHE A 312 17.80 -4.33 8.38
C PHE A 312 17.85 -2.82 8.09
N LYS A 313 19.05 -2.24 8.10
CA LYS A 313 19.25 -0.79 8.10
C LYS A 313 18.52 -0.03 6.98
N ASN A 314 18.53 -0.56 5.75
CA ASN A 314 17.94 0.11 4.58
C ASN A 314 16.53 -0.37 4.28
N TRP A 315 15.90 -1.13 5.17
CA TRP A 315 14.62 -1.77 5.01
C TRP A 315 14.60 -2.81 3.87
N THR A 316 13.75 -3.81 3.97
CA THR A 316 13.38 -4.64 2.83
C THR A 316 12.30 -3.94 2.02
N TRP A 317 12.29 -4.14 0.73
CA TRP A 317 11.32 -3.54 -0.16
C TRP A 317 10.74 -4.59 -1.06
N GLN A 318 9.42 -4.72 -1.06
CA GLN A 318 8.66 -5.59 -1.92
C GLN A 318 7.39 -4.90 -2.37
N THR A 319 6.97 -5.21 -3.58
CA THR A 319 5.72 -4.70 -4.13
C THR A 319 4.93 -5.83 -4.76
N TYR A 320 3.62 -5.78 -4.57
CA TYR A 320 2.68 -6.76 -5.07
C TYR A 320 1.69 -6.10 -6.02
N PHE A 321 1.30 -6.80 -7.07
CA PHE A 321 0.26 -6.32 -7.98
C PHE A 321 -0.58 -7.48 -8.48
N TRP A 322 -1.86 -7.24 -8.67
CA TRP A 322 -2.79 -8.24 -9.17
C TRP A 322 -2.43 -8.65 -10.61
N SER A 323 -2.49 -9.94 -10.90
CA SER A 323 -2.19 -10.49 -12.22
C SER A 323 -3.29 -11.46 -12.67
N PRO A 324 -3.78 -11.33 -13.91
CA PRO A 324 -4.73 -12.28 -14.48
C PRO A 324 -4.13 -13.67 -14.72
N ASP A 325 -2.80 -13.75 -14.86
CA ASP A 325 -2.04 -15.00 -14.85
C ASP A 325 -0.98 -14.95 -13.74
N PRO A 326 -1.36 -15.28 -12.50
CA PRO A 326 -0.45 -15.22 -11.38
C PRO A 326 0.67 -16.29 -11.43
N SER A 327 0.59 -17.25 -12.32
CA SER A 327 1.64 -18.26 -12.52
C SER A 327 2.74 -17.80 -13.49
N ASN A 328 2.45 -16.82 -14.31
CA ASN A 328 3.39 -16.25 -15.28
C ASN A 328 3.15 -14.73 -15.44
N PRO A 329 3.35 -13.96 -14.36
CA PRO A 329 3.09 -12.53 -14.37
C PRO A 329 4.08 -11.79 -15.27
N PRO A 330 3.71 -10.60 -15.79
CA PRO A 330 4.61 -9.77 -16.55
C PRO A 330 5.65 -9.08 -15.65
N SER A 331 6.77 -8.60 -16.26
CA SER A 331 7.72 -7.74 -15.57
C SER A 331 7.01 -6.56 -14.87
N PRO A 332 7.44 -6.19 -13.65
CA PRO A 332 8.71 -6.50 -12.97
C PRO A 332 8.75 -7.83 -12.21
N SER A 333 7.72 -8.65 -12.27
CA SER A 333 7.73 -10.02 -11.77
C SER A 333 8.07 -11.03 -12.88
N SER A 334 8.10 -12.31 -12.56
CA SER A 334 8.31 -13.38 -13.53
C SER A 334 7.73 -14.71 -13.05
N LYS A 335 7.81 -15.71 -13.95
CA LYS A 335 7.46 -17.09 -13.60
C LYS A 335 8.34 -17.66 -12.48
N PHE A 336 9.59 -17.18 -12.35
CA PHE A 336 10.49 -17.59 -11.27
C PHE A 336 9.96 -17.13 -9.92
N GLU A 337 9.65 -15.83 -9.75
CA GLU A 337 9.09 -15.29 -8.53
C GLU A 337 7.72 -15.92 -8.21
N ALA A 338 6.88 -16.12 -9.21
CA ALA A 338 5.60 -16.79 -9.06
C ALA A 338 5.73 -18.23 -8.56
N GLY A 339 6.78 -18.94 -9.01
CA GLY A 339 7.06 -20.32 -8.61
C GLY A 339 7.48 -20.49 -7.15
N LEU A 340 7.90 -19.41 -6.50
CA LEU A 340 8.30 -19.41 -5.08
C LEU A 340 7.13 -19.07 -4.14
N ARG A 341 5.93 -18.80 -4.66
CA ARG A 341 4.75 -18.54 -3.84
C ARG A 341 4.42 -19.73 -2.96
N PRO A 342 4.21 -19.52 -1.63
CA PRO A 342 3.81 -20.59 -0.71
C PRO A 342 2.49 -21.25 -1.14
N LYS A 343 2.40 -22.56 -0.98
CA LYS A 343 1.18 -23.32 -1.28
C LYS A 343 0.04 -23.02 -0.30
N GLU A 344 0.38 -22.50 0.84
CA GLU A 344 -0.50 -22.08 1.92
C GLU A 344 -1.29 -20.83 1.53
N LEU A 345 -0.72 -19.97 0.68
CA LEU A 345 -1.36 -18.75 0.19
C LEU A 345 -2.51 -19.10 -0.75
N LYS A 346 -3.74 -18.84 -0.30
CA LYS A 346 -4.98 -19.20 -0.99
C LYS A 346 -5.87 -17.99 -1.27
N GLY A 347 -6.94 -18.21 -2.03
CA GLY A 347 -7.95 -17.21 -2.35
C GLY A 347 -7.36 -16.00 -3.07
N ALA A 348 -7.91 -14.82 -2.80
CA ALA A 348 -7.52 -13.58 -3.45
C ALA A 348 -6.01 -13.32 -3.39
N ALA A 349 -5.38 -13.56 -2.25
CA ALA A 349 -3.96 -13.30 -2.05
C ALA A 349 -3.04 -14.09 -3.01
N SER A 350 -3.50 -15.22 -3.55
CA SER A 350 -2.74 -16.04 -4.50
C SER A 350 -2.74 -15.47 -5.94
N HIS A 351 -3.54 -14.45 -6.23
CA HIS A 351 -3.64 -13.81 -7.54
C HIS A 351 -2.66 -12.64 -7.76
N TYR A 352 -1.75 -12.41 -6.80
CA TYR A 352 -0.77 -11.33 -6.89
C TYR A 352 0.59 -11.84 -7.38
N ALA A 353 1.31 -10.93 -8.02
CA ALA A 353 2.70 -11.08 -8.40
C ALA A 353 3.57 -10.26 -7.45
N VAL A 354 4.85 -10.60 -7.32
CA VAL A 354 5.80 -9.90 -6.44
C VAL A 354 7.00 -9.39 -7.22
N SER A 355 7.55 -8.25 -6.82
CA SER A 355 8.86 -7.75 -7.21
C SER A 355 9.58 -7.21 -5.97
N THR A 356 10.89 -7.40 -5.89
CA THR A 356 11.68 -7.14 -4.68
C THR A 356 12.89 -6.23 -4.96
N ALA A 357 13.21 -5.36 -3.99
CA ALA A 357 14.39 -4.50 -3.98
C ALA A 357 15.04 -4.51 -2.58
N TYR A 358 15.69 -5.62 -2.22
CA TYR A 358 16.43 -5.70 -0.94
C TYR A 358 17.83 -5.05 -1.03
N ALA A 359 18.25 -4.63 -2.22
CA ALA A 359 19.39 -3.79 -2.46
C ALA A 359 19.05 -2.77 -3.55
N MET A 360 19.83 -1.70 -3.63
CA MET A 360 19.67 -0.69 -4.68
C MET A 360 20.21 -1.21 -6.01
N VAL A 361 21.39 -1.80 -5.99
CA VAL A 361 22.10 -2.32 -7.19
C VAL A 361 22.89 -3.59 -6.85
N TRP A 362 23.30 -4.34 -7.88
CA TRP A 362 24.24 -5.46 -7.73
C TRP A 362 25.65 -5.12 -8.20
N PRO A 363 26.72 -5.62 -7.55
CA PRO A 363 26.68 -6.18 -6.20
C PRO A 363 26.21 -5.13 -5.18
N ASN A 364 25.63 -5.58 -4.07
CA ASN A 364 25.15 -4.67 -3.04
C ASN A 364 26.29 -3.82 -2.49
N GLN A 365 26.08 -2.51 -2.40
CA GLN A 365 27.05 -1.60 -1.84
C GLN A 365 27.06 -1.68 -0.31
N PRO A 366 28.19 -1.42 0.36
CA PRO A 366 28.21 -1.28 1.80
C PRO A 366 27.14 -0.27 2.24
N VAL A 367 26.53 -0.54 3.39
CA VAL A 367 25.47 0.33 3.93
C VAL A 367 26.02 1.70 4.35
N THR A 368 27.31 1.74 4.69
CA THR A 368 28.04 2.95 5.04
C THR A 368 29.16 3.18 4.04
N GLY A 369 29.06 4.23 3.24
CA GLY A 369 30.09 4.62 2.29
C GLY A 369 30.41 3.51 1.27
N GLY A 370 29.67 3.42 0.21
CA GLY A 370 29.93 2.46 -0.86
C GLY A 370 30.96 2.95 -1.84
N SER A 371 31.57 2.03 -2.55
CA SER A 371 32.22 2.34 -3.82
C SER A 371 31.17 2.24 -4.93
N ASP A 372 31.30 3.08 -5.96
CA ASP A 372 30.42 3.06 -7.14
C ASP A 372 30.62 1.80 -8.03
N LYS A 373 31.02 0.68 -7.45
CA LYS A 373 31.28 -0.57 -8.17
C LYS A 373 30.02 -1.36 -8.50
N GLY A 374 28.97 -1.21 -7.71
CA GLY A 374 27.70 -1.86 -7.93
C GLY A 374 26.82 -1.01 -8.84
N THR A 375 26.69 -1.37 -10.09
CA THR A 375 25.95 -0.61 -11.11
C THR A 375 24.94 -1.46 -11.87
N ARG A 376 24.91 -2.79 -11.66
CA ARG A 376 23.91 -3.64 -12.29
C ARG A 376 22.54 -3.39 -11.63
N PRO A 377 21.56 -2.95 -12.40
CA PRO A 377 20.27 -2.52 -11.84
C PRO A 377 19.49 -3.66 -11.19
N ILE A 378 18.71 -3.30 -10.17
CA ILE A 378 17.67 -4.12 -9.58
C ILE A 378 16.35 -3.38 -9.78
N ILE A 379 15.65 -3.69 -10.86
CA ILE A 379 14.40 -3.02 -11.20
C ILE A 379 13.27 -3.62 -10.38
N ALA A 380 12.66 -2.80 -9.54
CA ALA A 380 11.48 -3.14 -8.76
C ALA A 380 10.57 -1.91 -8.67
N PHE A 381 9.42 -2.01 -9.31
CA PHE A 381 8.41 -0.95 -9.35
C PHE A 381 7.00 -1.56 -9.27
N ASN A 382 6.02 -0.74 -8.94
CA ASN A 382 4.62 -1.15 -9.05
C ASN A 382 4.01 -0.60 -10.34
N PRO A 383 3.43 -1.45 -11.19
CA PRO A 383 2.83 -0.99 -12.43
C PRO A 383 1.76 0.09 -12.25
N TYR A 384 0.90 -0.06 -11.24
CA TYR A 384 -0.21 0.86 -10.96
C TYR A 384 0.23 2.19 -10.37
N LEU A 385 1.46 2.26 -9.85
CA LEU A 385 2.03 3.45 -9.21
C LEU A 385 3.09 4.08 -10.12
N GLU A 386 4.30 3.48 -10.13
CA GLU A 386 5.43 4.03 -10.85
C GLU A 386 5.34 3.89 -12.37
N GLY A 387 4.54 2.94 -12.90
CA GLY A 387 4.40 2.72 -14.35
C GLY A 387 4.02 3.98 -15.14
N GLY A 388 3.32 4.92 -14.50
CA GLY A 388 2.94 6.20 -15.08
C GLY A 388 4.00 7.30 -15.00
N PHE A 389 5.11 7.10 -14.30
CA PHE A 389 6.12 8.13 -14.09
C PHE A 389 6.95 8.36 -15.33
N GLY A 390 6.97 9.61 -15.80
CA GLY A 390 7.82 10.09 -16.88
C GLY A 390 9.05 10.84 -16.37
N PRO A 391 9.93 11.32 -17.26
CA PRO A 391 11.18 11.97 -16.90
C PRO A 391 11.04 13.15 -15.94
N GLN A 392 9.92 13.86 -15.99
CA GLN A 392 9.64 15.05 -15.17
C GLN A 392 9.44 14.74 -13.66
N VAL A 393 9.27 13.46 -13.32
CA VAL A 393 9.08 13.02 -11.92
C VAL A 393 10.42 12.92 -11.19
N PHE A 394 11.51 12.65 -11.93
CA PHE A 394 12.81 12.36 -11.36
C PHE A 394 13.67 13.62 -11.31
N SER A 395 13.90 14.15 -10.10
CA SER A 395 14.73 15.33 -9.89
C SER A 395 16.21 15.02 -9.73
N LEU A 396 16.55 13.77 -9.32
CA LEU A 396 17.93 13.31 -9.28
C LEU A 396 18.21 12.38 -10.47
N PRO A 397 19.01 12.83 -11.46
CA PRO A 397 19.37 12.02 -12.61
C PRO A 397 20.14 10.76 -12.21
N ASN A 398 19.95 9.68 -12.95
CA ASN A 398 20.73 8.46 -12.76
C ASN A 398 22.16 8.67 -13.25
N LYS A 399 23.15 8.49 -12.36
CA LYS A 399 24.58 8.70 -12.64
C LYS A 399 25.19 7.59 -13.51
N PHE A 400 24.62 6.38 -13.48
CA PHE A 400 25.16 5.19 -14.14
C PHE A 400 24.43 4.83 -15.43
N ASN A 401 23.12 5.11 -15.48
CA ASN A 401 22.27 4.84 -16.62
C ASN A 401 21.47 6.09 -17.01
N PRO A 402 22.07 7.04 -17.77
CA PRO A 402 21.39 8.31 -18.11
C PRO A 402 20.07 8.12 -18.87
N ASN A 403 19.83 6.94 -19.45
CA ASN A 403 18.58 6.59 -20.13
C ASN A 403 17.51 6.05 -19.18
N PHE A 404 17.80 5.90 -17.90
CA PHE A 404 16.82 5.52 -16.89
C PHE A 404 16.08 6.77 -16.44
N VAL A 405 14.95 7.03 -17.08
CA VAL A 405 14.14 8.24 -16.92
C VAL A 405 12.63 7.94 -16.75
N TYR A 406 12.27 6.66 -16.61
CA TYR A 406 10.89 6.22 -16.47
C TYR A 406 10.66 5.42 -15.19
N GLY A 407 9.44 5.43 -14.69
CA GLY A 407 9.05 4.69 -13.50
C GLY A 407 9.27 3.18 -13.59
N MET A 408 9.19 2.61 -14.81
CA MET A 408 9.52 1.21 -15.07
C MET A 408 11.01 0.86 -14.88
N GLN A 409 11.84 1.84 -14.58
CA GLN A 409 13.28 1.71 -14.36
C GLN A 409 13.65 2.10 -12.93
N THR A 410 12.70 2.05 -12.00
CA THR A 410 12.91 2.42 -10.61
C THR A 410 13.27 1.23 -9.73
N ASN A 411 13.82 1.57 -8.58
CA ASN A 411 14.05 0.71 -7.45
C ASN A 411 13.48 1.39 -6.20
N CYS A 412 12.63 0.69 -5.47
CA CYS A 412 11.97 1.24 -4.28
C CYS A 412 12.98 1.79 -3.27
N MET A 413 14.04 1.00 -2.96
CA MET A 413 15.06 1.40 -1.99
C MET A 413 15.85 2.63 -2.45
N SER A 414 16.26 2.70 -3.73
CA SER A 414 16.99 3.86 -4.28
C SER A 414 16.19 5.15 -4.15
N CYS A 415 14.91 5.08 -4.50
CA CYS A 415 14.01 6.24 -4.42
C CYS A 415 13.77 6.65 -2.96
N HIS A 416 13.46 5.71 -2.09
CA HIS A 416 13.15 5.97 -0.68
C HIS A 416 14.38 6.40 0.14
N ALA A 417 15.59 6.05 -0.27
CA ALA A 417 16.83 6.55 0.34
C ALA A 417 16.94 8.07 0.34
N LEU A 418 16.24 8.75 -0.57
CA LEU A 418 16.23 10.20 -0.70
C LEU A 418 15.22 10.91 0.20
N SER A 419 14.46 10.17 1.03
CA SER A 419 13.47 10.76 1.91
C SER A 419 14.12 11.61 3.01
N THR A 420 13.84 12.92 2.99
CA THR A 420 14.36 13.90 3.94
C THR A 420 13.29 14.88 4.40
N PHE A 421 13.51 15.52 5.52
CA PHE A 421 12.60 16.51 6.08
C PHE A 421 12.30 17.66 5.11
N SER A 422 13.32 18.16 4.40
CA SER A 422 13.13 19.25 3.44
C SER A 422 12.48 18.79 2.13
N GLY A 423 12.58 17.50 1.78
CA GLY A 423 12.10 16.97 0.51
C GLY A 423 12.88 17.47 -0.72
N LYS A 424 14.05 18.08 -0.54
CA LYS A 424 14.80 18.76 -1.63
C LYS A 424 15.31 17.82 -2.71
N ASN A 425 15.55 16.54 -2.40
CA ASN A 425 16.18 15.62 -3.34
C ASN A 425 15.18 15.02 -4.34
N GLY A 426 13.87 14.95 -4.00
CA GLY A 426 12.84 14.35 -4.84
C GLY A 426 13.12 12.87 -5.15
N TYR A 427 12.72 12.40 -6.34
CA TYR A 427 12.79 11.00 -6.73
C TYR A 427 13.96 10.73 -7.70
N THR A 428 14.36 9.46 -7.74
CA THR A 428 15.34 8.94 -8.70
C THR A 428 14.89 7.59 -9.27
N THR A 429 15.51 7.19 -10.38
CA THR A 429 15.42 5.83 -10.92
C THR A 429 16.40 4.90 -10.20
N ASP A 430 16.51 3.66 -10.63
CA ASP A 430 17.41 2.69 -9.98
C ASP A 430 18.87 3.12 -10.05
N GLN A 431 19.48 3.38 -8.91
CA GLN A 431 20.92 3.63 -8.75
C GLN A 431 21.32 3.49 -7.27
N TYR A 432 22.61 3.32 -7.03
CA TYR A 432 23.13 3.38 -5.66
C TYR A 432 23.09 4.81 -5.11
N ILE A 433 22.53 4.95 -3.92
CA ILE A 433 22.50 6.19 -3.13
C ILE A 433 23.38 5.99 -1.89
N ASP A 434 24.48 6.71 -1.83
CA ASP A 434 25.31 6.73 -0.62
C ASP A 434 24.58 7.53 0.47
N MET A 435 24.24 6.84 1.55
CA MET A 435 23.50 7.43 2.66
C MET A 435 24.30 8.45 3.48
N ASP A 436 25.61 8.54 3.27
CA ASP A 436 26.48 9.52 3.92
C ASP A 436 26.97 10.60 2.93
N ASP A 437 26.41 10.66 1.72
CA ASP A 437 26.72 11.69 0.72
C ASP A 437 26.26 13.08 1.17
N THR A 438 27.23 13.91 1.58
CA THR A 438 26.95 15.29 2.01
C THR A 438 26.43 16.19 0.89
N SER A 439 26.67 15.86 -0.38
CA SER A 439 26.11 16.62 -1.50
C SER A 439 24.58 16.47 -1.58
N LEU A 440 24.05 15.34 -1.15
CA LEU A 440 22.62 15.04 -1.10
C LEU A 440 21.98 15.47 0.22
N PHE A 441 22.65 15.26 1.36
CA PHE A 441 21.99 15.29 2.68
C PHE A 441 22.47 16.37 3.62
N LYS A 442 23.52 17.14 3.29
CA LYS A 442 24.03 18.20 4.17
C LYS A 442 22.95 19.20 4.57
N ASN A 443 22.90 19.54 5.86
CA ASN A 443 21.93 20.43 6.48
C ASN A 443 20.47 19.97 6.37
N ASP A 444 20.24 18.66 6.17
CA ASP A 444 18.92 18.09 6.13
C ASP A 444 18.79 16.92 7.14
N VAL A 445 17.57 16.47 7.40
CA VAL A 445 17.27 15.36 8.30
C VAL A 445 16.75 14.20 7.48
N LYS A 446 17.46 13.08 7.47
CA LYS A 446 16.99 11.83 6.85
C LYS A 446 15.88 11.22 7.68
N LEU A 447 14.82 10.75 7.00
CA LEU A 447 13.59 10.23 7.60
C LEU A 447 13.53 8.70 7.62
N ASP A 448 14.69 8.02 7.70
CA ASP A 448 14.78 6.57 7.69
C ASP A 448 13.92 5.92 6.57
N PHE A 449 14.07 6.41 5.33
CA PHE A 449 13.37 5.95 4.12
C PHE A 449 11.86 6.24 4.07
N THR A 450 11.28 6.98 5.02
CA THR A 450 9.83 7.17 5.13
C THR A 450 9.32 8.47 4.49
N TRP A 451 9.06 8.48 3.18
CA TRP A 451 8.39 9.59 2.48
C TRP A 451 7.03 9.94 3.10
N SER A 452 6.33 8.96 3.68
CA SER A 452 5.03 9.17 4.32
C SER A 452 5.10 10.08 5.55
N VAL A 453 6.22 10.13 6.25
CA VAL A 453 6.46 11.12 7.32
C VAL A 453 6.54 12.51 6.72
N GLN A 454 7.38 12.72 5.69
CA GLN A 454 7.57 14.01 5.06
C GLN A 454 6.26 14.61 4.53
N GLY A 455 5.41 13.79 3.92
CA GLY A 455 4.13 14.22 3.36
C GLY A 455 3.04 14.56 4.36
N ASN A 456 3.24 14.25 5.64
CA ASN A 456 2.21 14.43 6.68
C ASN A 456 2.70 15.25 7.89
N ILE A 457 3.72 16.08 7.69
CA ILE A 457 4.27 16.92 8.77
C ILE A 457 3.25 17.97 9.20
N ASN A 458 2.87 17.94 10.47
CA ASN A 458 2.04 18.95 11.08
C ASN A 458 2.84 20.24 11.29
N GLN A 459 2.23 21.38 10.97
CA GLN A 459 2.77 22.67 11.42
C GLN A 459 2.55 22.79 12.93
N ASP A 460 3.54 23.34 13.63
CA ASP A 460 3.39 23.63 15.07
C ASP A 460 2.24 24.64 15.24
N LYS A 461 1.44 24.44 16.31
CA LYS A 461 0.34 25.36 16.66
C LYS A 461 0.90 26.61 17.34
#